data_5ce8b6653320572c4aa9cc481a8963ae
#
_entry.id   5ce8b6653320572c4aa9cc481a8963ae
#
_cell.length_a   1.000
_cell.length_b   1.000
_cell.length_c   1.000
_cell.angle_alpha   90.00
_cell.angle_beta   90.00
_cell.angle_gamma   90.00
#
_symmetry.space_group_name_H-M   'P 1'
#
loop_
_entity.id
_entity.type
_entity.pdbx_description
1 polymer ?
#
loop_
_entity_poly.entity_id
_entity_poly.type
_entity_poly.pdbx_seq_one_letter_code
_entity_poly.pdbx_strand_id
1 'polypeptide(L)'
;MTKDTRAGLSINHMVLGDGNERALMMHCTLSSARAMAPLAMAFENRFTVTAFDLPGHGQSAKWDFNGDFQDRVTEIAESFIDGPIHLIGHSFGATVALRLMSKMPNLVKSAVLFEPVFVEAAFQRNPALRASYELEAQGYVEAVKNNDKERTTIEFLKMWGDGTPWEAIPLNVRQSMIDKIDVVDAGTPALHQDLHGLLGPTGLINYTGPALCIRGARSIPIMQDIHSALVDLMPQASDRAIQTASHMVPMTHQAECVKLMQEFYQKSGF
;
A
#
# COMPACT_ATOMS: atom_id res chain seq x y z
N MET A 1 -10.82 9.76 -16.13
CA MET A 1 -10.33 10.30 -14.83
C MET A 1 -11.20 11.47 -14.45
N THR A 2 -11.64 11.52 -13.21
CA THR A 2 -12.56 12.52 -12.64
C THR A 2 -11.90 13.15 -11.42
N LYS A 3 -12.18 14.42 -11.14
CA LYS A 3 -11.71 15.11 -9.92
C LYS A 3 -12.88 15.53 -9.08
N ASP A 4 -12.88 15.11 -7.81
CA ASP A 4 -13.88 15.49 -6.81
C ASP A 4 -13.18 16.04 -5.56
N THR A 5 -13.91 16.81 -4.76
CA THR A 5 -13.47 17.19 -3.43
C THR A 5 -13.75 16.05 -2.45
N ARG A 6 -12.71 15.46 -1.86
CA ARG A 6 -12.76 14.37 -0.88
C ARG A 6 -11.95 14.74 0.35
N ALA A 7 -12.53 14.65 1.52
CA ALA A 7 -11.90 15.08 2.78
C ALA A 7 -11.19 16.45 2.68
N GLY A 8 -11.83 17.40 1.97
CA GLY A 8 -11.31 18.77 1.78
C GLY A 8 -10.24 18.95 0.70
N LEU A 9 -9.81 17.88 0.01
CA LEU A 9 -8.80 17.94 -1.05
C LEU A 9 -9.41 17.61 -2.43
N SER A 10 -8.86 18.20 -3.49
CA SER A 10 -9.19 17.82 -4.88
C SER A 10 -8.49 16.50 -5.20
N ILE A 11 -9.26 15.42 -5.30
CA ILE A 11 -8.76 14.06 -5.52
C ILE A 11 -9.13 13.59 -6.93
N ASN A 12 -8.10 13.19 -7.67
CA ASN A 12 -8.25 12.54 -8.97
C ASN A 12 -8.50 11.05 -8.78
N HIS A 13 -9.52 10.53 -9.46
CA HIS A 13 -9.85 9.11 -9.42
C HIS A 13 -10.32 8.59 -10.78
N MET A 14 -10.37 7.29 -10.92
CA MET A 14 -10.93 6.58 -12.07
C MET A 14 -11.81 5.43 -11.59
N VAL A 15 -12.78 5.07 -12.42
CA VAL A 15 -13.60 3.87 -12.28
C VAL A 15 -13.28 2.96 -13.45
N LEU A 16 -13.00 1.69 -13.17
CA LEU A 16 -12.56 0.67 -14.14
C LEU A 16 -13.42 -0.58 -13.97
N GLY A 17 -13.78 -1.20 -15.10
CA GLY A 17 -14.64 -2.38 -15.10
C GLY A 17 -16.13 -2.04 -14.89
N ASP A 18 -16.99 -3.05 -15.07
CA ASP A 18 -18.45 -2.95 -14.98
C ASP A 18 -19.07 -4.14 -14.22
N GLY A 19 -18.22 -4.87 -13.46
CA GLY A 19 -18.64 -5.99 -12.64
C GLY A 19 -19.57 -5.57 -11.49
N ASN A 20 -20.34 -6.52 -11.00
CA ASN A 20 -21.38 -6.29 -9.98
C ASN A 20 -20.83 -6.05 -8.56
N GLU A 21 -19.57 -6.39 -8.32
CA GLU A 21 -18.93 -6.18 -7.01
C GLU A 21 -18.06 -4.92 -7.04
N ARG A 22 -18.00 -4.23 -5.90
CA ARG A 22 -17.24 -2.98 -5.80
C ARG A 22 -15.88 -3.25 -5.19
N ALA A 23 -14.85 -2.62 -5.74
CA ALA A 23 -13.52 -2.64 -5.17
C ALA A 23 -12.92 -1.24 -5.07
N LEU A 24 -12.17 -0.97 -4.01
CA LEU A 24 -11.35 0.22 -3.84
C LEU A 24 -9.87 -0.16 -3.95
N MET A 25 -9.15 0.52 -4.84
CA MET A 25 -7.75 0.24 -5.12
C MET A 25 -6.86 1.43 -4.77
N MET A 26 -5.80 1.17 -3.99
CA MET A 26 -4.90 2.18 -3.44
C MET A 26 -3.45 1.84 -3.82
N HIS A 27 -2.80 2.79 -4.50
CA HIS A 27 -1.43 2.64 -5.01
C HIS A 27 -0.36 2.90 -3.93
N CYS A 28 0.88 2.54 -4.21
CA CYS A 28 2.05 2.83 -3.36
C CYS A 28 2.50 4.30 -3.49
N THR A 29 3.29 4.78 -2.54
CA THR A 29 3.98 6.07 -2.66
C THR A 29 4.82 6.15 -3.94
N LEU A 30 5.05 7.36 -4.44
CA LEU A 30 5.76 7.69 -5.69
C LEU A 30 5.11 7.14 -6.98
N SER A 31 3.90 6.56 -6.90
CA SER A 31 3.14 5.98 -8.01
C SER A 31 1.86 6.77 -8.34
N SER A 32 0.86 6.11 -8.90
CA SER A 32 -0.47 6.68 -9.21
C SER A 32 -1.52 5.58 -9.36
N ALA A 33 -2.81 5.96 -9.30
CA ALA A 33 -3.92 5.06 -9.59
C ALA A 33 -3.79 4.41 -10.98
N ARG A 34 -3.26 5.15 -11.96
CA ARG A 34 -3.05 4.64 -13.32
C ARG A 34 -2.08 3.47 -13.39
N ALA A 35 -1.07 3.42 -12.52
CA ALA A 35 -0.12 2.31 -12.49
C ALA A 35 -0.77 0.99 -12.08
N MET A 36 -1.87 1.03 -11.31
CA MET A 36 -2.63 -0.14 -10.90
C MET A 36 -3.74 -0.54 -11.89
N ALA A 37 -4.03 0.28 -12.90
CA ALA A 37 -5.12 0.04 -13.85
C ALA A 37 -5.02 -1.32 -14.59
N PRO A 38 -3.83 -1.79 -15.03
CA PRO A 38 -3.74 -3.10 -15.67
C PRO A 38 -4.19 -4.25 -14.75
N LEU A 39 -3.89 -4.18 -13.45
CA LEU A 39 -4.35 -5.16 -12.47
C LEU A 39 -5.88 -5.09 -12.28
N ALA A 40 -6.45 -3.88 -12.20
CA ALA A 40 -7.89 -3.68 -12.10
C ALA A 40 -8.64 -4.26 -13.31
N MET A 41 -8.15 -4.02 -14.53
CA MET A 41 -8.74 -4.50 -15.78
C MET A 41 -8.71 -6.03 -15.91
N ALA A 42 -7.81 -6.72 -15.24
CA ALA A 42 -7.81 -8.19 -15.20
C ALA A 42 -9.05 -8.76 -14.47
N PHE A 43 -9.80 -7.92 -13.77
CA PHE A 43 -11.03 -8.26 -13.05
C PHE A 43 -12.23 -7.42 -13.47
N GLU A 44 -12.20 -6.82 -14.66
CA GLU A 44 -13.23 -5.86 -15.13
C GLU A 44 -14.65 -6.44 -15.15
N ASN A 45 -14.82 -7.72 -15.49
CA ASN A 45 -16.13 -8.38 -15.50
C ASN A 45 -16.64 -8.75 -14.09
N ARG A 46 -15.77 -8.70 -13.09
CA ARG A 46 -16.10 -9.00 -11.70
C ARG A 46 -16.34 -7.76 -10.88
N PHE A 47 -15.41 -6.81 -10.97
CA PHE A 47 -15.41 -5.61 -10.16
C PHE A 47 -15.69 -4.34 -10.96
N THR A 48 -16.44 -3.45 -10.34
CA THR A 48 -16.33 -2.02 -10.59
C THR A 48 -15.31 -1.45 -9.61
N VAL A 49 -14.10 -1.17 -10.11
CA VAL A 49 -12.95 -0.74 -9.29
C VAL A 49 -12.86 0.78 -9.27
N THR A 50 -12.93 1.39 -8.10
CA THR A 50 -12.51 2.78 -7.91
C THR A 50 -11.05 2.81 -7.52
N ALA A 51 -10.22 3.56 -8.25
CA ALA A 51 -8.81 3.81 -7.93
C ALA A 51 -8.56 5.31 -7.90
N PHE A 52 -7.90 5.82 -6.87
CA PHE A 52 -7.64 7.25 -6.70
C PHE A 52 -6.15 7.54 -6.51
N ASP A 53 -5.73 8.72 -6.95
CA ASP A 53 -4.38 9.22 -6.70
C ASP A 53 -4.29 9.75 -5.26
N LEU A 54 -3.31 9.28 -4.50
CA LEU A 54 -3.02 9.79 -3.16
C LEU A 54 -2.71 11.29 -3.20
N PRO A 55 -2.95 12.07 -2.13
CA PRO A 55 -2.48 13.45 -2.05
C PRO A 55 -0.98 13.57 -2.38
N GLY A 56 -0.61 14.57 -3.17
CA GLY A 56 0.76 14.74 -3.67
C GLY A 56 1.14 13.83 -4.85
N HIS A 57 0.26 12.93 -5.29
CA HIS A 57 0.53 11.98 -6.37
C HIS A 57 -0.41 12.19 -7.57
N GLY A 58 0.03 11.71 -8.74
CA GLY A 58 -0.75 11.75 -9.97
C GLY A 58 -1.27 13.15 -10.28
N GLN A 59 -2.60 13.28 -10.33
CA GLN A 59 -3.29 14.55 -10.57
C GLN A 59 -4.09 15.05 -9.36
N SER A 60 -3.97 14.41 -8.19
CA SER A 60 -4.55 14.88 -6.94
C SER A 60 -3.86 16.15 -6.42
N ALA A 61 -4.54 16.88 -5.55
CA ALA A 61 -3.96 18.06 -4.89
C ALA A 61 -2.67 17.68 -4.15
N LYS A 62 -1.77 18.65 -4.02
CA LYS A 62 -0.57 18.48 -3.21
C LYS A 62 -0.96 18.25 -1.74
N TRP A 63 -0.15 17.47 -1.05
CA TRP A 63 -0.22 17.37 0.40
C TRP A 63 0.35 18.65 1.04
N ASP A 64 -0.36 19.20 1.99
CA ASP A 64 0.00 20.45 2.67
C ASP A 64 0.82 20.24 3.97
N PHE A 65 1.15 18.97 4.25
CA PHE A 65 1.87 18.53 5.46
C PHE A 65 1.16 18.90 6.77
N ASN A 66 -0.16 19.07 6.74
CA ASN A 66 -0.97 19.35 7.91
C ASN A 66 -1.67 18.08 8.43
N GLY A 67 -1.29 17.65 9.63
CA GLY A 67 -1.80 16.44 10.28
C GLY A 67 -1.11 15.14 9.85
N ASP A 68 -1.70 14.01 10.17
CA ASP A 68 -1.20 12.69 9.80
C ASP A 68 -1.58 12.35 8.36
N PHE A 69 -0.59 11.97 7.55
CA PHE A 69 -0.79 11.65 6.13
C PHE A 69 -1.65 10.41 5.95
N GLN A 70 -1.45 9.37 6.76
CA GLN A 70 -2.23 8.14 6.64
C GLN A 70 -3.69 8.36 7.07
N ASP A 71 -3.95 9.19 8.09
CA ASP A 71 -5.32 9.59 8.46
C ASP A 71 -6.02 10.27 7.30
N ARG A 72 -5.37 11.26 6.69
CA ARG A 72 -5.95 11.99 5.56
C ARG A 72 -6.25 11.07 4.37
N VAL A 73 -5.33 10.16 4.03
CA VAL A 73 -5.56 9.19 2.95
C VAL A 73 -6.68 8.21 3.32
N THR A 74 -6.78 7.82 4.59
CA THR A 74 -7.86 6.95 5.06
C THR A 74 -9.22 7.65 4.97
N GLU A 75 -9.36 8.91 5.40
CA GLU A 75 -10.57 9.71 5.26
C GLU A 75 -11.02 9.84 3.79
N ILE A 76 -10.06 10.05 2.88
CA ILE A 76 -10.33 10.08 1.44
C ILE A 76 -10.86 8.73 0.97
N ALA A 77 -10.19 7.63 1.35
CA ALA A 77 -10.59 6.28 0.99
C ALA A 77 -11.99 5.93 1.52
N GLU A 78 -12.30 6.27 2.78
CA GLU A 78 -13.63 6.11 3.39
C GLU A 78 -14.72 6.83 2.59
N SER A 79 -14.44 8.00 2.05
CA SER A 79 -15.40 8.78 1.27
C SER A 79 -15.85 8.12 -0.04
N PHE A 80 -15.16 7.06 -0.50
CA PHE A 80 -15.56 6.24 -1.64
C PHE A 80 -16.37 5.01 -1.24
N ILE A 81 -16.56 4.75 0.08
CA ILE A 81 -17.21 3.55 0.60
C ILE A 81 -18.62 3.91 1.10
N ASP A 82 -19.62 3.45 0.37
CA ASP A 82 -21.04 3.63 0.71
C ASP A 82 -21.79 2.30 0.88
N GLY A 83 -21.05 1.18 0.98
CA GLY A 83 -21.58 -0.17 1.15
C GLY A 83 -20.47 -1.23 1.15
N PRO A 84 -20.82 -2.53 1.08
CA PRO A 84 -19.86 -3.62 1.06
C PRO A 84 -18.83 -3.47 -0.07
N ILE A 85 -17.53 -3.69 0.25
CA ILE A 85 -16.43 -3.39 -0.66
C ILE A 85 -15.28 -4.39 -0.53
N HIS A 86 -14.58 -4.66 -1.62
CA HIS A 86 -13.29 -5.33 -1.65
C HIS A 86 -12.16 -4.29 -1.63
N LEU A 87 -11.10 -4.54 -0.86
CA LEU A 87 -9.95 -3.65 -0.81
C LEU A 87 -8.77 -4.26 -1.54
N ILE A 88 -8.06 -3.45 -2.32
CA ILE A 88 -6.81 -3.83 -2.98
C ILE A 88 -5.81 -2.72 -2.73
N GLY A 89 -4.74 -3.03 -2.03
CA GLY A 89 -3.73 -2.02 -1.67
C GLY A 89 -2.31 -2.49 -1.96
N HIS A 90 -1.44 -1.54 -2.34
CA HIS A 90 -0.02 -1.80 -2.52
C HIS A 90 0.83 -0.88 -1.64
N SER A 91 1.77 -1.45 -0.90
CA SER A 91 2.73 -0.73 -0.07
C SER A 91 2.02 0.20 0.93
N PHE A 92 2.23 1.51 0.87
CA PHE A 92 1.47 2.48 1.68
C PHE A 92 -0.05 2.35 1.48
N GLY A 93 -0.53 2.15 0.25
CA GLY A 93 -1.96 1.92 -0.01
C GLY A 93 -2.49 0.64 0.65
N ALA A 94 -1.65 -0.37 0.84
CA ALA A 94 -2.02 -1.56 1.61
C ALA A 94 -2.15 -1.26 3.11
N THR A 95 -1.35 -0.34 3.67
CA THR A 95 -1.52 0.08 5.07
C THR A 95 -2.78 0.90 5.30
N VAL A 96 -3.22 1.67 4.30
CA VAL A 96 -4.53 2.32 4.32
C VAL A 96 -5.66 1.27 4.29
N ALA A 97 -5.51 0.20 3.49
CA ALA A 97 -6.46 -0.91 3.51
C ALA A 97 -6.53 -1.57 4.89
N LEU A 98 -5.41 -1.80 5.59
CA LEU A 98 -5.41 -2.29 6.97
C LEU A 98 -6.20 -1.37 7.92
N ARG A 99 -6.07 -0.05 7.76
CA ARG A 99 -6.87 0.93 8.52
C ARG A 99 -8.37 0.78 8.27
N LEU A 100 -8.78 0.65 7.00
CA LEU A 100 -10.19 0.45 6.63
C LEU A 100 -10.73 -0.88 7.16
N MET A 101 -9.95 -1.96 7.12
CA MET A 101 -10.30 -3.26 7.70
C MET A 101 -10.57 -3.16 9.21
N SER A 102 -9.76 -2.39 9.93
CA SER A 102 -9.95 -2.15 11.37
C SER A 102 -11.15 -1.24 11.67
N LYS A 103 -11.32 -0.14 10.90
CA LYS A 103 -12.39 0.85 11.12
C LYS A 103 -13.77 0.38 10.67
N MET A 104 -13.84 -0.40 9.61
CA MET A 104 -15.07 -0.78 8.92
C MET A 104 -15.15 -2.30 8.65
N PRO A 105 -14.87 -3.18 9.66
CA PRO A 105 -14.70 -4.61 9.44
C PRO A 105 -15.93 -5.27 8.80
N ASN A 106 -17.13 -4.76 9.06
CA ASN A 106 -18.38 -5.30 8.53
C ASN A 106 -18.67 -4.89 7.07
N LEU A 107 -18.01 -3.86 6.54
CA LEU A 107 -18.17 -3.40 5.16
C LEU A 107 -17.10 -4.00 4.26
N VAL A 108 -15.94 -4.37 4.79
CA VAL A 108 -14.85 -4.96 4.01
C VAL A 108 -15.10 -6.43 3.77
N LYS A 109 -15.52 -6.79 2.56
CA LYS A 109 -15.80 -8.17 2.13
C LYS A 109 -14.53 -9.02 2.04
N SER A 110 -13.47 -8.47 1.51
CA SER A 110 -12.14 -9.09 1.44
C SER A 110 -11.05 -8.04 1.22
N ALA A 111 -9.80 -8.40 1.48
CA ALA A 111 -8.65 -7.54 1.19
C ALA A 111 -7.54 -8.31 0.46
N VAL A 112 -6.93 -7.67 -0.54
CA VAL A 112 -5.67 -8.10 -1.15
C VAL A 112 -4.62 -7.03 -0.87
N LEU A 113 -3.57 -7.42 -0.18
CA LEU A 113 -2.53 -6.56 0.36
C LEU A 113 -1.19 -6.92 -0.29
N PHE A 114 -0.73 -6.10 -1.21
CA PHE A 114 0.59 -6.26 -1.81
C PHE A 114 1.62 -5.50 -0.97
N GLU A 115 2.55 -6.24 -0.36
CA GLU A 115 3.69 -5.64 0.34
C GLU A 115 3.31 -4.53 1.34
N PRO A 116 2.37 -4.75 2.28
CA PRO A 116 2.00 -3.74 3.27
C PRO A 116 3.21 -3.37 4.14
N VAL A 117 3.64 -2.11 4.07
CA VAL A 117 4.86 -1.62 4.73
C VAL A 117 4.64 -1.26 6.21
N PHE A 118 3.79 -2.00 6.91
CA PHE A 118 3.48 -1.77 8.32
C PHE A 118 4.54 -2.41 9.21
N VAL A 119 5.70 -1.75 9.29
CA VAL A 119 6.94 -2.26 9.91
C VAL A 119 6.75 -2.55 11.40
N GLU A 120 5.95 -1.76 12.11
CA GLU A 120 5.68 -1.96 13.55
C GLU A 120 5.08 -3.32 13.86
N ALA A 121 4.31 -3.92 12.93
CA ALA A 121 3.78 -5.27 13.11
C ALA A 121 4.90 -6.31 13.26
N ALA A 122 5.96 -6.21 12.47
CA ALA A 122 7.13 -7.07 12.60
C ALA A 122 7.90 -6.81 13.91
N PHE A 123 8.04 -5.54 14.31
CA PHE A 123 8.76 -5.17 15.54
C PHE A 123 8.02 -5.62 16.79
N GLN A 124 6.70 -5.53 16.84
CA GLN A 124 5.94 -6.05 18.00
C GLN A 124 6.03 -7.58 18.10
N ARG A 125 6.04 -8.28 16.96
CA ARG A 125 6.20 -9.73 16.93
C ARG A 125 7.64 -10.17 17.30
N ASN A 126 8.65 -9.44 16.84
CA ASN A 126 10.06 -9.68 17.11
C ASN A 126 10.85 -8.37 17.22
N PRO A 127 11.02 -7.82 18.45
CA PRO A 127 11.72 -6.55 18.66
C PRO A 127 13.19 -6.54 18.21
N ALA A 128 13.83 -7.71 18.08
CA ALA A 128 15.22 -7.80 17.64
C ALA A 128 15.42 -7.35 16.17
N LEU A 129 14.34 -7.37 15.37
CA LEU A 129 14.38 -6.93 13.96
C LEU A 129 14.61 -5.42 13.81
N ARG A 130 14.30 -4.63 14.84
CA ARG A 130 14.42 -3.16 14.78
C ARG A 130 15.84 -2.72 14.46
N ALA A 131 16.82 -3.27 15.15
CA ALA A 131 18.23 -2.87 14.96
C ALA A 131 18.74 -3.18 13.54
N SER A 132 18.41 -4.34 12.97
CA SER A 132 18.79 -4.69 11.59
C SER A 132 18.10 -3.81 10.56
N TYR A 133 16.81 -3.53 10.75
CA TYR A 133 16.07 -2.65 9.87
C TYR A 133 16.59 -1.19 9.92
N GLU A 134 16.89 -0.67 11.11
CA GLU A 134 17.45 0.67 11.27
C GLU A 134 18.83 0.80 10.60
N LEU A 135 19.63 -0.27 10.60
CA LEU A 135 20.89 -0.32 9.89
C LEU A 135 20.67 -0.27 8.35
N GLU A 136 19.71 -1.04 7.83
CA GLU A 136 19.35 -1.00 6.41
C GLU A 136 18.80 0.37 5.99
N ALA A 137 18.04 1.04 6.87
CA ALA A 137 17.44 2.36 6.62
C ALA A 137 18.41 3.53 6.88
N GLN A 138 19.63 3.29 7.37
CA GLN A 138 20.56 4.34 7.80
C GLN A 138 20.81 5.39 6.69
N GLY A 139 21.08 4.93 5.45
CA GLY A 139 21.33 5.82 4.33
C GLY A 139 20.14 6.74 4.00
N TYR A 140 18.93 6.19 4.09
CA TYR A 140 17.69 6.97 3.94
C TYR A 140 17.55 8.03 5.04
N VAL A 141 17.71 7.63 6.29
CA VAL A 141 17.60 8.54 7.45
C VAL A 141 18.65 9.65 7.40
N GLU A 142 19.89 9.35 7.02
CA GLU A 142 20.95 10.35 6.85
C GLU A 142 20.62 11.34 5.72
N ALA A 143 20.12 10.86 4.57
CA ALA A 143 19.75 11.71 3.45
C ALA A 143 18.60 12.67 3.83
N VAL A 144 17.56 12.17 4.54
CA VAL A 144 16.46 13.00 5.05
C VAL A 144 16.99 14.08 6.00
N LYS A 145 17.86 13.74 6.95
CA LYS A 145 18.46 14.71 7.90
C LYS A 145 19.25 15.80 7.19
N ASN A 146 19.89 15.47 6.07
CA ASN A 146 20.67 16.41 5.26
C ASN A 146 19.82 17.21 4.26
N ASN A 147 18.49 16.96 4.21
CA ASN A 147 17.57 17.56 3.25
C ASN A 147 18.01 17.32 1.78
N ASP A 148 18.64 16.18 1.53
CA ASP A 148 19.10 15.74 0.20
C ASP A 148 18.02 14.86 -0.45
N LYS A 149 17.08 15.48 -1.16
CA LYS A 149 15.93 14.81 -1.75
C LYS A 149 16.31 13.77 -2.81
N GLU A 150 17.33 14.03 -3.62
CA GLU A 150 17.79 13.06 -4.62
C GLU A 150 18.36 11.83 -3.91
N ARG A 151 19.25 12.02 -2.96
CA ARG A 151 19.81 10.92 -2.17
C ARG A 151 18.74 10.16 -1.39
N THR A 152 17.79 10.87 -0.78
CA THR A 152 16.64 10.27 -0.10
C THR A 152 15.86 9.37 -1.05
N THR A 153 15.59 9.83 -2.28
CA THR A 153 14.90 9.04 -3.30
C THR A 153 15.69 7.79 -3.69
N ILE A 154 17.00 7.92 -3.91
CA ILE A 154 17.87 6.79 -4.23
C ILE A 154 17.86 5.74 -3.11
N GLU A 155 18.04 6.16 -1.86
CA GLU A 155 18.06 5.24 -0.71
C GLU A 155 16.68 4.59 -0.49
N PHE A 156 15.59 5.33 -0.69
CA PHE A 156 14.24 4.78 -0.66
C PHE A 156 14.05 3.68 -1.72
N LEU A 157 14.49 3.92 -2.96
CA LEU A 157 14.36 2.95 -4.05
C LEU A 157 15.25 1.71 -3.87
N LYS A 158 16.38 1.81 -3.16
CA LYS A 158 17.18 0.63 -2.79
C LYS A 158 16.42 -0.33 -1.88
N MET A 159 15.62 0.21 -0.96
CA MET A 159 14.80 -0.60 -0.04
C MET A 159 13.49 -1.06 -0.68
N TRP A 160 12.80 -0.17 -1.37
CA TRP A 160 11.40 -0.33 -1.79
C TRP A 160 11.17 -0.24 -3.31
N GLY A 161 12.22 -0.31 -4.10
CA GLY A 161 12.14 -0.33 -5.56
C GLY A 161 12.04 -1.74 -6.15
N ASP A 162 12.11 -1.79 -7.48
CA ASP A 162 12.13 -3.04 -8.25
C ASP A 162 13.54 -3.52 -8.59
N GLY A 163 14.57 -2.82 -8.10
CA GLY A 163 15.97 -3.08 -8.38
C GLY A 163 16.49 -2.38 -9.65
N THR A 164 15.68 -1.56 -10.32
CA THR A 164 16.14 -0.77 -11.47
C THR A 164 17.23 0.21 -11.03
N PRO A 165 18.42 0.20 -11.66
CA PRO A 165 19.47 1.18 -11.35
C PRO A 165 18.99 2.61 -11.55
N TRP A 166 19.40 3.52 -10.65
CA TRP A 166 18.98 4.92 -10.69
C TRP A 166 19.20 5.57 -12.06
N GLU A 167 20.37 5.33 -12.66
CA GLU A 167 20.78 5.89 -13.94
C GLU A 167 19.95 5.37 -15.12
N ALA A 168 19.30 4.20 -14.96
CA ALA A 168 18.43 3.63 -15.98
C ALA A 168 17.01 4.20 -15.93
N ILE A 169 16.62 4.87 -14.84
CA ILE A 169 15.31 5.53 -14.72
C ILE A 169 15.32 6.82 -15.55
N PRO A 170 14.32 7.09 -16.42
CA PRO A 170 14.23 8.30 -17.20
C PRO A 170 14.27 9.57 -16.35
N LEU A 171 14.98 10.62 -16.78
CA LEU A 171 15.19 11.87 -16.02
C LEU A 171 13.88 12.49 -15.51
N ASN A 172 12.86 12.55 -16.35
CA ASN A 172 11.54 13.09 -15.95
C ASN A 172 10.86 12.27 -14.87
N VAL A 173 11.09 10.95 -14.85
CA VAL A 173 10.56 10.05 -13.80
C VAL A 173 11.34 10.26 -12.51
N ARG A 174 12.69 10.32 -12.57
CA ARG A 174 13.52 10.64 -11.40
C ARG A 174 13.11 11.96 -10.76
N GLN A 175 12.97 13.03 -11.57
CA GLN A 175 12.55 14.34 -11.06
C GLN A 175 11.17 14.27 -10.41
N SER A 176 10.23 13.57 -11.02
CA SER A 176 8.89 13.37 -10.45
C SER A 176 8.90 12.62 -9.10
N MET A 177 9.85 11.69 -8.90
CA MET A 177 10.03 11.00 -7.62
C MET A 177 10.66 11.92 -6.57
N ILE A 178 11.72 12.66 -6.95
CA ILE A 178 12.40 13.64 -6.08
C ILE A 178 11.41 14.70 -5.57
N ASP A 179 10.55 15.20 -6.45
CA ASP A 179 9.56 16.24 -6.10
C ASP A 179 8.50 15.75 -5.09
N LYS A 180 8.35 14.43 -4.93
CA LYS A 180 7.33 13.81 -4.07
C LYS A 180 7.91 13.11 -2.84
N ILE A 181 9.22 13.02 -2.71
CA ILE A 181 9.84 12.18 -1.66
C ILE A 181 9.46 12.60 -0.24
N ASP A 182 9.20 13.89 -0.02
CA ASP A 182 8.76 14.40 1.30
C ASP A 182 7.42 13.77 1.77
N VAL A 183 6.57 13.34 0.84
CA VAL A 183 5.30 12.69 1.17
C VAL A 183 5.54 11.27 1.72
N VAL A 184 6.62 10.62 1.31
CA VAL A 184 7.01 9.31 1.86
C VAL A 184 7.34 9.46 3.35
N ASP A 185 8.14 10.46 3.69
CA ASP A 185 8.52 10.74 5.08
C ASP A 185 7.31 11.10 5.95
N ALA A 186 6.35 11.85 5.41
CA ALA A 186 5.09 12.18 6.11
C ALA A 186 4.26 10.94 6.50
N GLY A 187 4.38 9.83 5.78
CA GLY A 187 3.71 8.56 6.10
C GLY A 187 4.43 7.70 7.13
N THR A 188 5.72 7.95 7.36
CA THR A 188 6.60 7.08 8.18
C THR A 188 6.11 6.85 9.62
N PRO A 189 5.62 7.85 10.38
CA PRO A 189 5.19 7.63 11.75
C PRO A 189 4.09 6.57 11.90
N ALA A 190 3.09 6.58 11.00
CA ALA A 190 2.01 5.60 11.03
C ALA A 190 2.47 4.16 10.74
N LEU A 191 3.61 4.01 10.06
CA LEU A 191 4.16 2.70 9.69
C LEU A 191 5.03 2.09 10.80
N HIS A 192 5.65 2.94 11.63
CA HIS A 192 6.67 2.54 12.61
C HIS A 192 6.23 2.67 14.07
N GLN A 193 5.02 3.19 14.36
CA GLN A 193 4.60 3.51 15.73
C GLN A 193 3.19 3.02 16.08
N ASP A 194 2.50 2.31 15.20
CA ASP A 194 1.10 1.89 15.37
C ASP A 194 0.20 2.99 15.96
N LEU A 195 0.32 4.21 15.44
CA LEU A 195 -0.40 5.40 15.93
C LEU A 195 -1.92 5.19 16.02
N HIS A 196 -2.43 4.22 15.30
CA HIS A 196 -3.85 3.98 15.12
C HIS A 196 -4.34 2.70 15.80
N GLY A 197 -3.49 2.02 16.57
CA GLY A 197 -3.86 0.85 17.36
C GLY A 197 -4.27 -0.37 16.55
N LEU A 198 -3.72 -0.55 15.34
CA LEU A 198 -4.03 -1.67 14.47
C LEU A 198 -3.64 -3.03 15.07
N LEU A 199 -2.61 -3.05 15.91
CA LEU A 199 -2.09 -4.24 16.58
C LEU A 199 -2.75 -4.49 17.95
N GLY A 200 -3.56 -3.52 18.41
CA GLY A 200 -4.25 -3.59 19.69
C GLY A 200 -5.54 -4.45 19.65
N PRO A 201 -6.20 -4.62 20.81
CA PRO A 201 -7.38 -5.48 20.95
C PRO A 201 -8.61 -4.99 20.18
N THR A 202 -8.65 -3.74 19.76
CA THR A 202 -9.71 -3.16 18.92
C THR A 202 -9.28 -3.00 17.45
N GLY A 203 -8.09 -3.47 17.10
CA GLY A 203 -7.51 -3.36 15.77
C GLY A 203 -7.89 -4.49 14.81
N LEU A 204 -6.89 -4.93 14.03
CA LEU A 204 -7.04 -5.91 12.95
C LEU A 204 -7.51 -7.30 13.40
N ILE A 205 -7.32 -7.66 14.67
CA ILE A 205 -7.81 -8.92 15.24
C ILE A 205 -9.34 -9.07 15.13
N ASN A 206 -10.07 -7.96 15.02
CA ASN A 206 -11.53 -7.95 14.85
C ASN A 206 -11.98 -8.09 13.40
N TYR A 207 -11.06 -8.05 12.45
CA TYR A 207 -11.39 -8.30 11.05
C TYR A 207 -11.46 -9.81 10.81
N THR A 208 -12.65 -10.32 10.57
CA THR A 208 -12.91 -11.75 10.35
C THR A 208 -13.14 -12.12 8.89
N GLY A 209 -13.05 -11.15 7.99
CA GLY A 209 -13.13 -11.41 6.54
C GLY A 209 -11.83 -12.02 5.99
N PRO A 210 -11.87 -12.59 4.78
CA PRO A 210 -10.69 -13.15 4.13
C PRO A 210 -9.71 -12.06 3.69
N ALA A 211 -8.42 -12.30 3.90
CA ALA A 211 -7.34 -11.44 3.44
C ALA A 211 -6.23 -12.24 2.75
N LEU A 212 -5.68 -11.70 1.68
CA LEU A 212 -4.54 -12.25 0.96
C LEU A 212 -3.40 -11.25 0.97
N CYS A 213 -2.30 -11.60 1.63
CA CYS A 213 -1.05 -10.88 1.58
C CYS A 213 -0.17 -11.47 0.45
N ILE A 214 0.32 -10.63 -0.47
CA ILE A 214 1.21 -11.05 -1.57
C ILE A 214 2.51 -10.27 -1.49
N ARG A 215 3.64 -10.96 -1.45
CA ARG A 215 4.98 -10.35 -1.41
C ARG A 215 5.91 -10.91 -2.47
N GLY A 216 6.95 -10.16 -2.78
CA GLY A 216 8.10 -10.65 -3.50
C GLY A 216 9.07 -11.39 -2.55
N ALA A 217 9.59 -12.53 -2.98
CA ALA A 217 10.61 -13.24 -2.18
C ALA A 217 11.97 -12.54 -2.20
N ARG A 218 12.14 -11.54 -3.09
CA ARG A 218 13.36 -10.71 -3.21
C ARG A 218 13.20 -9.33 -2.58
N SER A 219 12.07 -9.07 -1.91
CA SER A 219 11.87 -7.84 -1.13
C SER A 219 12.82 -7.81 0.07
N ILE A 220 12.95 -6.64 0.68
CA ILE A 220 13.79 -6.49 1.87
C ILE A 220 13.34 -7.48 2.96
N PRO A 221 14.26 -8.02 3.79
CA PRO A 221 13.97 -9.14 4.71
C PRO A 221 12.78 -8.90 5.64
N ILE A 222 12.64 -7.69 6.17
CA ILE A 222 11.54 -7.32 7.09
C ILE A 222 10.14 -7.59 6.51
N MET A 223 9.99 -7.60 5.19
CA MET A 223 8.68 -7.81 4.54
C MET A 223 8.09 -9.18 4.88
N GLN A 224 8.90 -10.22 4.96
CA GLN A 224 8.43 -11.54 5.40
C GLN A 224 7.90 -11.52 6.83
N ASP A 225 8.58 -10.79 7.73
CA ASP A 225 8.17 -10.68 9.12
C ASP A 225 6.89 -9.85 9.29
N ILE A 226 6.73 -8.77 8.50
CA ILE A 226 5.49 -7.99 8.43
C ILE A 226 4.32 -8.90 8.02
N HIS A 227 4.48 -9.66 6.93
CA HIS A 227 3.44 -10.58 6.45
C HIS A 227 3.09 -11.64 7.49
N SER A 228 4.11 -12.25 8.13
CA SER A 228 3.89 -13.23 9.19
C SER A 228 3.11 -12.65 10.36
N ALA A 229 3.47 -11.43 10.79
CA ALA A 229 2.76 -10.75 11.88
C ALA A 229 1.29 -10.45 11.53
N LEU A 230 1.03 -9.99 10.30
CA LEU A 230 -0.33 -9.69 9.84
C LEU A 230 -1.19 -10.96 9.69
N VAL A 231 -0.61 -12.06 9.21
CA VAL A 231 -1.33 -13.35 9.09
C VAL A 231 -1.61 -13.94 10.47
N ASP A 232 -0.68 -13.84 11.42
CA ASP A 232 -0.89 -14.29 12.79
C ASP A 232 -2.02 -13.50 13.49
N LEU A 233 -2.18 -12.23 13.13
CA LEU A 233 -3.16 -11.32 13.73
C LEU A 233 -4.58 -11.48 13.16
N MET A 234 -4.71 -11.77 11.87
CA MET A 234 -5.99 -11.84 11.16
C MET A 234 -6.39 -13.31 10.89
N PRO A 235 -7.49 -13.83 11.51
CA PRO A 235 -7.82 -15.26 11.49
C PRO A 235 -8.03 -15.91 10.12
N GLN A 236 -8.43 -15.12 9.10
CA GLN A 236 -8.66 -15.60 7.74
C GLN A 236 -7.65 -15.03 6.72
N ALA A 237 -6.51 -14.55 7.20
CA ALA A 237 -5.45 -14.09 6.32
C ALA A 237 -4.57 -15.24 5.81
N SER A 238 -4.01 -15.07 4.64
CA SER A 238 -3.03 -15.99 4.04
C SER A 238 -1.90 -15.20 3.37
N ASP A 239 -0.67 -15.76 3.39
CA ASP A 239 0.50 -15.20 2.72
C ASP A 239 0.86 -15.98 1.47
N ARG A 240 1.32 -15.27 0.43
CA ARG A 240 1.88 -15.83 -0.80
C ARG A 240 3.12 -15.04 -1.20
N ALA A 241 4.17 -15.76 -1.59
CA ALA A 241 5.40 -15.16 -2.09
C ALA A 241 5.61 -15.50 -3.57
N ILE A 242 5.90 -14.48 -4.38
CA ILE A 242 6.32 -14.63 -5.78
C ILE A 242 7.86 -14.65 -5.81
N GLN A 243 8.46 -15.76 -6.20
CA GLN A 243 9.89 -16.05 -5.98
C GLN A 243 10.85 -15.09 -6.68
N THR A 244 10.45 -14.55 -7.83
CA THR A 244 11.29 -13.65 -8.65
C THR A 244 11.00 -12.17 -8.44
N ALA A 245 9.93 -11.84 -7.73
CA ALA A 245 9.48 -10.48 -7.49
C ALA A 245 10.21 -9.80 -6.31
N SER A 246 10.26 -8.48 -6.36
CA SER A 246 10.62 -7.56 -5.27
C SER A 246 9.40 -6.72 -4.87
N HIS A 247 9.61 -5.58 -4.20
CA HIS A 247 8.53 -4.76 -3.65
C HIS A 247 7.46 -4.31 -4.67
N MET A 248 7.83 -4.09 -5.94
CA MET A 248 6.90 -3.65 -6.98
C MET A 248 6.09 -4.80 -7.62
N VAL A 249 5.76 -5.82 -6.83
CA VAL A 249 5.07 -7.06 -7.20
C VAL A 249 3.88 -6.86 -8.17
N PRO A 250 2.87 -6.02 -7.89
CA PRO A 250 1.68 -5.95 -8.74
C PRO A 250 1.94 -5.30 -10.10
N MET A 251 3.06 -4.59 -10.26
CA MET A 251 3.48 -3.99 -11.54
C MET A 251 4.40 -4.90 -12.34
N THR A 252 5.32 -5.59 -11.68
CA THR A 252 6.36 -6.40 -12.35
C THR A 252 5.94 -7.84 -12.61
N HIS A 253 5.01 -8.39 -11.80
CA HIS A 253 4.57 -9.79 -11.85
C HIS A 253 3.03 -9.87 -11.88
N GLN A 254 2.42 -9.06 -12.72
CA GLN A 254 0.96 -8.92 -12.78
C GLN A 254 0.23 -10.25 -13.03
N ALA A 255 0.73 -11.09 -13.95
CA ALA A 255 0.08 -12.35 -14.30
C ALA A 255 -0.01 -13.32 -13.11
N GLU A 256 1.08 -13.43 -12.35
CA GLU A 256 1.12 -14.24 -11.12
C GLU A 256 0.21 -13.66 -10.04
N CYS A 257 0.19 -12.33 -9.88
CA CYS A 257 -0.73 -11.66 -8.95
C CYS A 257 -2.19 -11.95 -9.30
N VAL A 258 -2.57 -11.82 -10.58
CA VAL A 258 -3.92 -12.11 -11.06
C VAL A 258 -4.30 -13.56 -10.75
N LYS A 259 -3.42 -14.51 -11.02
CA LYS A 259 -3.66 -15.93 -10.70
C LYS A 259 -3.92 -16.14 -9.21
N LEU A 260 -3.06 -15.62 -8.34
CA LEU A 260 -3.21 -15.73 -6.88
C LEU A 260 -4.51 -15.07 -6.38
N MET A 261 -4.88 -13.92 -6.93
CA MET A 261 -6.14 -13.25 -6.61
C MET A 261 -7.36 -14.06 -7.07
N GLN A 262 -7.34 -14.64 -8.26
CA GLN A 262 -8.41 -15.51 -8.75
C GLN A 262 -8.62 -16.72 -7.84
N GLU A 263 -7.53 -17.41 -7.46
CA GLU A 263 -7.58 -18.54 -6.54
C GLU A 263 -8.14 -18.12 -5.17
N PHE A 264 -7.73 -16.94 -4.68
CA PHE A 264 -8.20 -16.38 -3.42
C PHE A 264 -9.69 -16.09 -3.44
N TYR A 265 -10.19 -15.37 -4.44
CA TYR A 265 -11.61 -15.03 -4.56
C TYR A 265 -12.47 -16.28 -4.70
N GLN A 266 -12.04 -17.26 -5.51
CA GLN A 266 -12.74 -18.53 -5.65
C GLN A 266 -12.87 -19.29 -4.31
N LYS A 267 -11.77 -19.36 -3.54
CA LYS A 267 -11.77 -20.04 -2.23
C LYS A 267 -12.63 -19.31 -1.18
N SER A 268 -12.71 -17.99 -1.29
CA SER A 268 -13.48 -17.14 -0.37
C SER A 268 -14.96 -17.07 -0.72
N GLY A 269 -15.42 -17.77 -1.76
CA GLY A 269 -16.83 -17.79 -2.15
C GLY A 269 -17.31 -16.56 -2.91
N PHE A 270 -16.38 -15.87 -3.53
CA PHE A 270 -16.64 -14.67 -4.34
C PHE A 270 -16.49 -14.95 -5.83
#